data_e98b6cdf0fc74f4e4ebd01644faa5446
#
_entry.id   e98b6cdf0fc74f4e4ebd01644faa5446
#
_cell.length_a   1.000
_cell.length_b   1.000
_cell.length_c   1.000
_cell.angle_alpha   90.00
_cell.angle_beta   90.00
_cell.angle_gamma   90.00
#
_symmetry.space_group_name_H-M   'P 1'
#
loop_
_entity.id
_entity.type
_entity.pdbx_description
1 polymer ?
#
loop_
_entity_poly.entity_id
_entity_poly.type
_entity_poly.pdbx_seq_one_letter_code
_entity_poly.pdbx_strand_id
1 'polypeptide(L)'
;MDQVIFILIMVIQKKKMTEELNNNAENTAANEKAATSNEQTALTKSNVNPLFLALNLVTLAGVIILFILYFTGSGSKINTSEGALAKANKGAISVAFVNNDSILSHYELVKKMRADLEAKGKRLEGEVAAKQQAFEKDAAYFQEQVKKKAISDQSAQEIYGQLQQNQQQIYQLRDKYAAELQQSEMDMNVALIDSVMNFLKRYNDKYKFDYILGFTKGGNILYANDTLDVTNDVIKELNSAYLQKHGDK
;
A
#
# COMPACT_ATOMS: atom_id res chain seq x y z
N MET A 1 -29.65 -2.03 -4.79
CA MET A 1 -29.25 -3.23 -5.58
C MET A 1 -27.75 -3.46 -5.59
N ASP A 2 -26.93 -2.50 -5.18
CA ASP A 2 -25.46 -2.56 -5.32
C ASP A 2 -24.70 -3.27 -4.17
N GLN A 3 -25.28 -3.35 -2.98
CA GLN A 3 -24.64 -4.10 -1.88
C GLN A 3 -24.61 -5.63 -2.13
N VAL A 4 -25.61 -6.17 -2.79
CA VAL A 4 -25.67 -7.60 -3.09
C VAL A 4 -24.64 -7.99 -4.16
N ILE A 5 -24.41 -7.12 -5.14
CA ILE A 5 -23.42 -7.34 -6.21
C ILE A 5 -22.00 -7.27 -5.63
N PHE A 6 -21.73 -6.32 -4.72
CA PHE A 6 -20.45 -6.19 -4.05
C PHE A 6 -20.11 -7.41 -3.17
N ILE A 7 -21.09 -7.89 -2.41
CA ILE A 7 -20.94 -9.11 -1.59
C ILE A 7 -20.72 -10.34 -2.49
N LEU A 8 -21.42 -10.43 -3.61
CA LEU A 8 -21.26 -11.53 -4.56
C LEU A 8 -19.87 -11.55 -5.21
N ILE A 9 -19.34 -10.39 -5.59
CA ILE A 9 -17.97 -10.25 -6.12
C ILE A 9 -16.92 -10.64 -5.06
N MET A 10 -17.12 -10.22 -3.81
CA MET A 10 -16.22 -10.57 -2.71
C MET A 10 -16.22 -12.07 -2.39
N VAL A 11 -17.37 -12.73 -2.48
CA VAL A 11 -17.52 -14.18 -2.28
C VAL A 11 -16.84 -14.95 -3.43
N ILE A 12 -16.97 -14.50 -4.67
CA ILE A 12 -16.33 -15.12 -5.84
C ILE A 12 -14.81 -14.98 -5.78
N GLN A 13 -14.30 -13.80 -5.39
CA GLN A 13 -12.86 -13.55 -5.21
C GLN A 13 -12.27 -14.45 -4.10
N LYS A 14 -13.00 -14.58 -2.98
CA LYS A 14 -12.56 -15.43 -1.87
C LYS A 14 -12.52 -16.91 -2.26
N LYS A 15 -13.49 -17.39 -3.04
CA LYS A 15 -13.53 -18.77 -3.54
C LYS A 15 -12.36 -19.07 -4.50
N LYS A 16 -12.04 -18.13 -5.39
CA LYS A 16 -10.93 -18.27 -6.35
C LYS A 16 -9.56 -18.34 -5.65
N MET A 17 -9.37 -17.52 -4.60
CA MET A 17 -8.14 -17.52 -3.81
C MET A 17 -7.96 -18.80 -2.98
N THR A 18 -9.06 -19.41 -2.50
CA THR A 18 -9.01 -20.71 -1.77
C THR A 18 -8.70 -21.88 -2.72
N GLU A 19 -9.17 -21.85 -3.96
CA GLU A 19 -8.85 -22.89 -4.97
C GLU A 19 -7.38 -22.82 -5.43
N GLU A 20 -6.80 -21.62 -5.58
CA GLU A 20 -5.37 -21.45 -5.91
C GLU A 20 -4.45 -21.90 -4.78
N LEU A 21 -4.83 -21.66 -3.51
CA LEU A 21 -4.08 -22.13 -2.33
C LEU A 21 -4.11 -23.67 -2.21
N ASN A 22 -5.23 -24.31 -2.53
CA ASN A 22 -5.37 -25.78 -2.46
C ASN A 22 -4.57 -26.47 -3.57
N ASN A 23 -4.56 -25.93 -4.79
CA ASN A 23 -3.77 -26.46 -5.91
C ASN A 23 -2.26 -26.34 -5.69
N ASN A 24 -1.79 -25.27 -5.00
CA ASN A 24 -0.39 -25.13 -4.62
C ASN A 24 0.03 -26.12 -3.51
N ALA A 25 -0.87 -26.43 -2.58
CA ALA A 25 -0.60 -27.41 -1.51
C ALA A 25 -0.51 -28.84 -2.06
N GLU A 26 -1.33 -29.24 -3.03
CA GLU A 26 -1.27 -30.55 -3.68
C GLU A 26 -0.01 -30.74 -4.52
N ASN A 27 0.45 -29.70 -5.23
CA ASN A 27 1.69 -29.75 -6.01
C ASN A 27 2.95 -29.85 -5.13
N THR A 28 2.92 -29.28 -3.92
CA THR A 28 4.04 -29.37 -2.96
C THR A 28 4.11 -30.76 -2.34
N ALA A 29 2.97 -31.38 -2.03
CA ALA A 29 2.90 -32.74 -1.47
C ALA A 29 3.27 -33.85 -2.49
N ALA A 30 3.03 -33.62 -3.79
CA ALA A 30 3.42 -34.54 -4.86
C ALA A 30 4.93 -34.53 -5.11
N ASN A 31 5.62 -33.41 -4.91
CA ASN A 31 7.07 -33.29 -5.10
C ASN A 31 7.88 -33.86 -3.93
N GLU A 32 7.31 -33.92 -2.73
CA GLU A 32 7.99 -34.50 -1.56
C GLU A 32 7.97 -36.05 -1.55
N LYS A 33 7.01 -36.68 -2.23
CA LYS A 33 6.92 -38.15 -2.35
C LYS A 33 7.82 -38.78 -3.42
N ALA A 34 8.41 -37.98 -4.31
CA ALA A 34 9.28 -38.46 -5.37
C ALA A 34 10.78 -38.56 -4.98
N ALA A 35 11.16 -38.05 -3.80
CA ALA A 35 12.55 -37.95 -3.37
C ALA A 35 13.03 -39.08 -2.41
N THR A 36 12.18 -40.07 -2.10
CA THR A 36 12.53 -41.13 -1.15
C THR A 36 12.33 -42.53 -1.76
N SER A 37 13.07 -42.85 -2.81
CA SER A 37 13.30 -44.24 -3.16
C SER A 37 14.56 -44.34 -4.04
N ASN A 38 15.57 -44.98 -3.47
CA ASN A 38 16.75 -45.61 -4.01
C ASN A 38 18.07 -45.06 -3.49
N GLU A 39 18.64 -45.78 -2.54
CA GLU A 39 20.03 -46.19 -2.61
C GLU A 39 20.33 -47.25 -1.52
N GLN A 40 20.12 -48.48 -1.87
CA GLN A 40 20.90 -49.58 -1.28
C GLN A 40 21.98 -49.93 -2.29
N THR A 41 23.21 -49.52 -2.04
CA THR A 41 24.35 -49.99 -2.81
C THR A 41 25.33 -50.78 -1.94
N ALA A 42 25.57 -51.95 -2.41
CA ALA A 42 26.44 -52.99 -1.85
C ALA A 42 27.90 -52.54 -1.69
N LEU A 43 28.51 -52.94 -0.58
CA LEU A 43 29.94 -52.85 -0.32
C LEU A 43 30.71 -53.76 -1.26
N THR A 44 31.25 -53.23 -2.34
CA THR A 44 32.29 -53.90 -3.12
C THR A 44 33.67 -53.42 -2.66
N LYS A 45 34.45 -54.38 -2.19
CA LYS A 45 35.86 -54.25 -1.81
C LYS A 45 36.67 -53.94 -3.06
N SER A 46 36.95 -52.65 -3.33
CA SER A 46 37.81 -52.28 -4.46
C SER A 46 39.25 -52.11 -4.00
N ASN A 47 40.14 -52.80 -4.69
CA ASN A 47 41.60 -52.70 -4.59
C ASN A 47 42.00 -51.28 -5.09
N VAL A 48 42.27 -50.37 -4.20
CA VAL A 48 42.63 -48.98 -4.53
C VAL A 48 44.10 -48.95 -4.95
N ASN A 49 44.33 -48.60 -6.21
CA ASN A 49 45.66 -48.30 -6.75
C ASN A 49 46.31 -47.16 -5.93
N PRO A 50 47.57 -47.31 -5.48
CA PRO A 50 48.25 -46.29 -4.67
C PRO A 50 48.34 -44.93 -5.39
N LEU A 51 48.31 -44.92 -6.73
CA LEU A 51 48.25 -43.71 -7.54
C LEU A 51 46.93 -42.93 -7.36
N PHE A 52 45.80 -43.62 -7.22
CA PHE A 52 44.49 -43.01 -6.93
C PHE A 52 44.42 -42.43 -5.52
N LEU A 53 45.10 -43.07 -4.56
CA LEU A 53 45.16 -42.58 -3.18
C LEU A 53 45.96 -41.27 -3.10
N ALA A 54 47.10 -41.22 -3.81
CA ALA A 54 47.93 -39.99 -3.89
C ALA A 54 47.21 -38.83 -4.59
N LEU A 55 46.46 -39.10 -5.67
CA LEU A 55 45.67 -38.10 -6.39
C LEU A 55 44.53 -37.53 -5.51
N ASN A 56 43.83 -38.39 -4.74
CA ASN A 56 42.81 -37.96 -3.81
C ASN A 56 43.38 -37.12 -2.64
N LEU A 57 44.60 -37.45 -2.17
CA LEU A 57 45.25 -36.69 -1.11
C LEU A 57 45.65 -35.28 -1.59
N VAL A 58 46.09 -35.12 -2.84
CA VAL A 58 46.43 -33.83 -3.46
C VAL A 58 45.17 -33.00 -3.70
N THR A 59 44.07 -33.62 -4.15
CA THR A 59 42.79 -32.90 -4.30
C THR A 59 42.21 -32.49 -2.94
N LEU A 60 42.28 -33.31 -1.91
CA LEU A 60 41.86 -32.97 -0.56
C LEU A 60 42.69 -31.79 0.02
N ALA A 61 44.03 -31.85 -0.16
CA ALA A 61 44.89 -30.74 0.25
C ALA A 61 44.57 -29.44 -0.51
N GLY A 62 44.27 -29.52 -1.82
CA GLY A 62 43.82 -28.37 -2.63
C GLY A 62 42.49 -27.78 -2.15
N VAL A 63 41.53 -28.63 -1.79
CA VAL A 63 40.24 -28.19 -1.23
C VAL A 63 40.43 -27.56 0.14
N ILE A 64 41.29 -28.10 0.99
CA ILE A 64 41.61 -27.52 2.31
C ILE A 64 42.27 -26.14 2.13
N ILE A 65 43.20 -26.01 1.20
CA ILE A 65 43.85 -24.70 0.90
C ILE A 65 42.83 -23.71 0.36
N LEU A 66 41.94 -24.11 -0.56
CA LEU A 66 40.85 -23.24 -1.03
C LEU A 66 39.86 -22.87 0.08
N PHE A 67 39.57 -23.81 0.98
CA PHE A 67 38.71 -23.53 2.15
C PHE A 67 39.37 -22.56 3.12
N ILE A 68 40.68 -22.72 3.38
CA ILE A 68 41.44 -21.76 4.20
C ILE A 68 41.51 -20.41 3.50
N LEU A 69 41.77 -20.33 2.20
CA LEU A 69 41.76 -19.09 1.42
C LEU A 69 40.37 -18.46 1.38
N TYR A 70 39.30 -19.25 1.30
CA TYR A 70 37.92 -18.76 1.36
C TYR A 70 37.60 -18.17 2.75
N PHE A 71 38.01 -18.83 3.84
CA PHE A 71 37.77 -18.33 5.20
C PHE A 71 38.74 -17.25 5.66
N THR A 72 40.02 -17.28 5.21
CA THR A 72 41.01 -16.26 5.57
C THR A 72 41.14 -15.16 4.54
N GLY A 73 40.73 -15.36 3.30
CA GLY A 73 40.86 -14.45 2.16
C GLY A 73 39.64 -13.63 1.82
N SER A 74 38.55 -13.71 2.56
CA SER A 74 37.38 -12.92 2.25
C SER A 74 37.22 -11.71 3.16
N GLY A 75 38.20 -10.85 3.16
CA GLY A 75 37.96 -9.44 3.25
C GLY A 75 37.52 -8.91 1.90
N SER A 76 36.42 -9.40 1.33
CA SER A 76 35.72 -8.68 0.28
C SER A 76 35.31 -7.34 0.89
N LYS A 77 36.07 -6.31 0.61
CA LYS A 77 35.67 -4.91 0.82
C LYS A 77 34.43 -4.69 -0.05
N ILE A 78 33.26 -5.12 0.48
CA ILE A 78 32.02 -4.50 0.09
C ILE A 78 32.25 -3.03 0.37
N ASN A 79 32.22 -2.18 -0.64
CA ASN A 79 32.25 -0.74 -0.52
C ASN A 79 30.94 -0.29 0.16
N THR A 80 30.77 -0.68 1.39
CA THR A 80 29.89 -0.04 2.36
C THR A 80 30.62 1.24 2.70
N SER A 81 30.05 2.38 2.29
CA SER A 81 30.65 3.69 2.52
C SER A 81 31.28 3.72 3.91
N GLU A 82 32.59 4.03 4.00
CA GLU A 82 33.36 4.06 5.23
C GLU A 82 32.70 4.82 6.38
N GLY A 83 31.79 5.77 6.05
CA GLY A 83 30.97 6.49 7.01
C GLY A 83 29.94 5.65 7.77
N ALA A 84 29.37 4.59 7.20
CA ALA A 84 28.40 3.72 7.89
C ALA A 84 29.11 2.75 8.84
N LEU A 85 30.28 2.21 8.44
CA LEU A 85 31.09 1.34 9.29
C LEU A 85 31.76 2.10 10.45
N ALA A 86 32.18 3.36 10.23
CA ALA A 86 32.75 4.20 11.29
C ALA A 86 31.72 4.59 12.36
N LYS A 87 30.42 4.74 11.98
CA LYS A 87 29.33 4.96 12.94
C LYS A 87 28.97 3.69 13.71
N ALA A 88 28.94 2.52 13.06
CA ALA A 88 28.68 1.24 13.71
C ALA A 88 29.70 0.89 14.80
N ASN A 89 30.93 1.40 14.68
CA ASN A 89 32.00 1.22 15.68
C ASN A 89 32.01 2.28 16.79
N LYS A 90 31.20 3.34 16.72
CA LYS A 90 31.21 4.46 17.66
C LYS A 90 29.99 4.62 18.56
N GLY A 91 28.97 3.80 18.40
CA GLY A 91 27.79 3.87 19.25
C GLY A 91 26.62 3.03 18.70
N ALA A 92 25.73 2.64 19.56
CA ALA A 92 24.50 1.96 19.17
C ALA A 92 23.69 2.87 18.22
N ILE A 93 23.16 2.29 17.13
CA ILE A 93 22.24 2.99 16.22
C ILE A 93 21.06 3.51 17.03
N SER A 94 20.80 4.81 16.93
CA SER A 94 19.69 5.46 17.60
C SER A 94 18.43 5.36 16.74
N VAL A 95 17.42 4.65 17.25
CA VAL A 95 16.14 4.42 16.54
C VAL A 95 15.01 4.96 17.39
N ALA A 96 14.07 5.64 16.76
CA ALA A 96 12.77 5.97 17.33
C ALA A 96 11.66 5.44 16.43
N PHE A 97 10.43 5.36 16.94
CA PHE A 97 9.28 5.11 16.11
C PHE A 97 8.12 6.05 16.42
N VAL A 98 7.26 6.23 15.43
CA VAL A 98 6.00 6.95 15.54
C VAL A 98 4.84 6.06 15.10
N ASN A 99 3.74 6.11 15.83
CA ASN A 99 2.53 5.39 15.49
C ASN A 99 1.73 6.21 14.46
N ASN A 100 1.69 5.73 13.22
CA ASN A 100 1.01 6.39 12.12
C ASN A 100 -0.51 6.48 12.36
N ASP A 101 -1.12 5.46 12.98
CA ASP A 101 -2.56 5.45 13.27
C ASP A 101 -2.90 6.57 14.27
N SER A 102 -2.02 6.80 15.25
CA SER A 102 -2.14 7.89 16.22
C SER A 102 -1.96 9.26 15.57
N ILE A 103 -0.99 9.41 14.65
CA ILE A 103 -0.84 10.65 13.88
C ILE A 103 -2.11 10.92 13.08
N LEU A 104 -2.63 9.94 12.35
CA LEU A 104 -3.85 10.06 11.54
C LEU A 104 -5.09 10.42 12.36
N SER A 105 -5.11 10.05 13.64
CA SER A 105 -6.24 10.31 14.54
C SER A 105 -6.16 11.67 15.26
N HIS A 106 -4.94 12.15 15.55
CA HIS A 106 -4.75 13.28 16.46
C HIS A 106 -4.10 14.51 15.80
N TYR A 107 -3.59 14.40 14.56
CA TYR A 107 -3.01 15.54 13.86
C TYR A 107 -4.12 16.46 13.32
N GLU A 108 -4.10 17.75 13.71
CA GLU A 108 -5.13 18.72 13.34
C GLU A 108 -5.22 18.97 11.83
N LEU A 109 -4.11 18.91 11.10
CA LEU A 109 -4.12 18.98 9.65
C LEU A 109 -4.99 17.85 9.05
N VAL A 110 -4.89 16.61 9.56
CA VAL A 110 -5.70 15.48 9.07
C VAL A 110 -7.18 15.72 9.31
N LYS A 111 -7.56 16.25 10.49
CA LYS A 111 -8.96 16.58 10.79
C LYS A 111 -9.49 17.64 9.82
N LYS A 112 -8.70 18.69 9.56
CA LYS A 112 -9.06 19.72 8.61
C LYS A 112 -9.22 19.17 7.19
N MET A 113 -8.25 18.37 6.72
CA MET A 113 -8.29 17.79 5.38
C MET A 113 -9.49 16.86 5.18
N ARG A 114 -9.83 16.05 6.20
CA ARG A 114 -11.03 15.20 6.18
C ARG A 114 -12.31 16.03 6.11
N ALA A 115 -12.40 17.08 6.91
CA ALA A 115 -13.56 17.98 6.87
C ALA A 115 -13.71 18.68 5.50
N ASP A 116 -12.61 19.10 4.89
CA ASP A 116 -12.63 19.71 3.56
C ASP A 116 -13.04 18.71 2.47
N LEU A 117 -12.55 17.49 2.55
CA LEU A 117 -12.93 16.42 1.61
C LEU A 117 -14.41 16.03 1.75
N GLU A 118 -14.91 15.93 3.00
CA GLU A 118 -16.33 15.67 3.27
C GLU A 118 -17.22 16.82 2.74
N ALA A 119 -16.84 18.07 3.00
CA ALA A 119 -17.56 19.24 2.48
C ALA A 119 -17.58 19.26 0.95
N LYS A 120 -16.44 18.92 0.31
CA LYS A 120 -16.36 18.78 -1.14
C LYS A 120 -17.29 17.68 -1.64
N GLY A 121 -17.28 16.51 -1.01
CA GLY A 121 -18.16 15.37 -1.35
C GLY A 121 -19.64 15.77 -1.28
N LYS A 122 -20.06 16.36 -0.18
CA LYS A 122 -21.45 16.84 -0.01
C LYS A 122 -21.86 17.88 -1.06
N ARG A 123 -20.96 18.80 -1.42
CA ARG A 123 -21.22 19.80 -2.47
C ARG A 123 -21.44 19.12 -3.83
N LEU A 124 -20.52 18.23 -4.23
CA LEU A 124 -20.59 17.53 -5.52
C LEU A 124 -21.82 16.63 -5.61
N GLU A 125 -22.15 15.93 -4.52
CA GLU A 125 -23.38 15.12 -4.42
C GLU A 125 -24.63 15.99 -4.53
N GLY A 126 -24.65 17.14 -3.86
CA GLY A 126 -25.76 18.09 -3.96
C GLY A 126 -25.96 18.64 -5.38
N GLU A 127 -24.87 18.90 -6.12
CA GLU A 127 -24.95 19.34 -7.52
C GLU A 127 -25.56 18.27 -8.43
N VAL A 128 -25.16 17.00 -8.25
CA VAL A 128 -25.74 15.86 -8.99
C VAL A 128 -27.21 15.68 -8.63
N ALA A 129 -27.56 15.74 -7.34
CA ALA A 129 -28.94 15.61 -6.87
C ALA A 129 -29.84 16.72 -7.43
N ALA A 130 -29.37 17.96 -7.48
CA ALA A 130 -30.11 19.08 -8.08
C ALA A 130 -30.36 18.86 -9.58
N LYS A 131 -29.36 18.39 -10.32
CA LYS A 131 -29.49 18.06 -11.75
C LYS A 131 -30.48 16.90 -11.98
N GLN A 132 -30.39 15.86 -11.14
CA GLN A 132 -31.31 14.72 -11.20
C GLN A 132 -32.76 15.17 -10.93
N GLN A 133 -32.99 16.00 -9.92
CA GLN A 133 -34.31 16.50 -9.58
C GLN A 133 -34.89 17.37 -10.70
N ALA A 134 -34.06 18.22 -11.33
CA ALA A 134 -34.48 19.01 -12.48
C ALA A 134 -34.91 18.11 -13.64
N PHE A 135 -34.09 17.12 -13.97
CA PHE A 135 -34.41 16.12 -15.00
C PHE A 135 -35.74 15.38 -14.74
N GLU A 136 -35.98 14.95 -13.50
CA GLU A 136 -37.20 14.27 -13.12
C GLU A 136 -38.43 15.16 -13.29
N LYS A 137 -38.33 16.44 -12.94
CA LYS A 137 -39.42 17.41 -13.19
C LYS A 137 -39.68 17.62 -14.66
N ASP A 138 -38.63 17.78 -15.46
CA ASP A 138 -38.77 18.00 -16.91
C ASP A 138 -39.35 16.75 -17.58
N ALA A 139 -38.91 15.55 -17.20
CA ALA A 139 -39.45 14.29 -17.70
C ALA A 139 -40.91 14.10 -17.32
N ALA A 140 -41.30 14.41 -16.08
CA ALA A 140 -42.69 14.33 -15.64
C ALA A 140 -43.58 15.32 -16.40
N TYR A 141 -43.11 16.56 -16.55
CA TYR A 141 -43.83 17.58 -17.33
C TYR A 141 -44.01 17.14 -18.79
N PHE A 142 -42.97 16.64 -19.42
CA PHE A 142 -43.03 16.11 -20.79
C PHE A 142 -44.04 14.99 -20.93
N GLN A 143 -44.05 14.01 -20.02
CA GLN A 143 -45.03 12.93 -20.02
C GLN A 143 -46.48 13.44 -19.93
N GLU A 144 -46.70 14.48 -19.11
CA GLU A 144 -48.03 15.09 -18.97
C GLU A 144 -48.47 15.78 -20.27
N GLN A 145 -47.55 16.55 -20.92
CA GLN A 145 -47.86 17.22 -22.19
C GLN A 145 -48.18 16.22 -23.32
N VAL A 146 -47.43 15.11 -23.40
CA VAL A 146 -47.70 14.03 -24.36
C VAL A 146 -49.09 13.39 -24.11
N LYS A 147 -49.41 13.06 -22.85
CA LYS A 147 -50.72 12.49 -22.48
C LYS A 147 -51.88 13.40 -22.85
N LYS A 148 -51.72 14.71 -22.66
CA LYS A 148 -52.72 15.72 -22.99
C LYS A 148 -52.80 16.05 -24.49
N LYS A 149 -51.91 15.48 -25.32
CA LYS A 149 -51.72 15.86 -26.73
C LYS A 149 -51.52 17.37 -26.92
N ALA A 150 -50.83 18.00 -25.97
CA ALA A 150 -50.62 19.46 -25.93
C ALA A 150 -49.38 19.91 -26.71
N ILE A 151 -48.60 18.97 -27.25
CA ILE A 151 -47.40 19.22 -28.05
C ILE A 151 -47.45 18.47 -29.36
N SER A 152 -46.78 19.01 -30.41
CA SER A 152 -46.68 18.34 -31.70
C SER A 152 -45.70 17.16 -31.64
N ASP A 153 -45.83 16.19 -32.57
CA ASP A 153 -44.93 15.04 -32.67
C ASP A 153 -43.47 15.47 -32.88
N GLN A 154 -43.25 16.53 -33.65
CA GLN A 154 -41.90 17.09 -33.85
C GLN A 154 -41.34 17.65 -32.54
N SER A 155 -42.09 18.48 -31.82
CA SER A 155 -41.67 19.02 -30.50
C SER A 155 -41.45 17.90 -29.48
N ALA A 156 -42.24 16.84 -29.51
CA ALA A 156 -42.08 15.69 -28.64
C ALA A 156 -40.75 14.96 -28.90
N GLN A 157 -40.35 14.79 -30.17
CA GLN A 157 -39.07 14.19 -30.54
C GLN A 157 -37.87 15.05 -30.08
N GLU A 158 -37.97 16.37 -30.26
CA GLU A 158 -36.92 17.30 -29.83
C GLU A 158 -36.73 17.26 -28.31
N ILE A 159 -37.82 17.35 -27.52
CA ILE A 159 -37.78 17.28 -26.05
C ILE A 159 -37.25 15.93 -25.57
N TYR A 160 -37.69 14.83 -26.20
CA TYR A 160 -37.19 13.51 -25.87
C TYR A 160 -35.66 13.40 -26.09
N GLY A 161 -35.15 13.93 -27.20
CA GLY A 161 -33.70 14.00 -27.45
C GLY A 161 -32.98 14.81 -26.41
N GLN A 162 -33.53 15.95 -25.97
CA GLN A 162 -32.95 16.76 -24.89
C GLN A 162 -32.90 16.03 -23.54
N LEU A 163 -33.99 15.31 -23.20
CA LEU A 163 -34.04 14.51 -21.98
C LEU A 163 -33.01 13.39 -21.99
N GLN A 164 -32.83 12.69 -23.10
CA GLN A 164 -31.78 11.67 -23.24
C GLN A 164 -30.38 12.28 -23.06
N GLN A 165 -30.14 13.44 -23.67
CA GLN A 165 -28.87 14.16 -23.54
C GLN A 165 -28.61 14.60 -22.09
N ASN A 166 -29.63 15.16 -21.43
CA ASN A 166 -29.54 15.56 -20.02
C ASN A 166 -29.24 14.36 -19.10
N GLN A 167 -29.89 13.23 -19.33
CA GLN A 167 -29.62 12.01 -18.59
C GLN A 167 -28.17 11.55 -18.76
N GLN A 168 -27.65 11.58 -19.98
CA GLN A 168 -26.26 11.20 -20.25
C GLN A 168 -25.28 12.18 -19.58
N GLN A 169 -25.58 13.48 -19.58
CA GLN A 169 -24.77 14.47 -18.88
C GLN A 169 -24.74 14.24 -17.37
N ILE A 170 -25.84 13.80 -16.74
CA ILE A 170 -25.88 13.47 -15.32
C ILE A 170 -24.96 12.26 -15.02
N TYR A 171 -24.96 11.23 -15.86
CA TYR A 171 -24.03 10.11 -15.69
C TYR A 171 -22.58 10.55 -15.80
N GLN A 172 -22.25 11.31 -16.84
CA GLN A 172 -20.90 11.85 -17.03
C GLN A 172 -20.46 12.73 -15.84
N LEU A 173 -21.39 13.51 -15.28
CA LEU A 173 -21.12 14.36 -14.12
C LEU A 173 -20.81 13.52 -12.87
N ARG A 174 -21.55 12.44 -12.63
CA ARG A 174 -21.28 11.50 -11.54
C ARG A 174 -19.90 10.89 -11.66
N ASP A 175 -19.55 10.38 -12.84
CA ASP A 175 -18.26 9.76 -13.09
C ASP A 175 -17.11 10.77 -12.91
N LYS A 176 -17.30 11.98 -13.44
CA LYS A 176 -16.34 13.07 -13.24
C LYS A 176 -16.13 13.42 -11.76
N TYR A 177 -17.21 13.50 -10.98
CA TYR A 177 -17.13 13.87 -9.57
C TYR A 177 -16.56 12.72 -8.71
N ALA A 178 -16.84 11.48 -9.05
CA ALA A 178 -16.19 10.33 -8.42
C ALA A 178 -14.68 10.36 -8.64
N ALA A 179 -14.23 10.61 -9.87
CA ALA A 179 -12.81 10.73 -10.19
C ALA A 179 -12.17 11.95 -9.48
N GLU A 180 -12.89 13.07 -9.37
CA GLU A 180 -12.41 14.28 -8.68
C GLU A 180 -12.24 14.06 -7.17
N LEU A 181 -13.15 13.32 -6.53
CA LEU A 181 -13.00 12.96 -5.12
C LEU A 181 -11.82 12.01 -4.91
N GLN A 182 -11.69 10.99 -5.74
CA GLN A 182 -10.56 10.05 -5.67
C GLN A 182 -9.22 10.77 -5.85
N GLN A 183 -9.12 11.71 -6.79
CA GLN A 183 -7.92 12.52 -6.96
C GLN A 183 -7.65 13.37 -5.71
N SER A 184 -8.69 13.99 -5.13
CA SER A 184 -8.54 14.79 -3.91
C SER A 184 -8.07 13.97 -2.71
N GLU A 185 -8.51 12.70 -2.59
CA GLU A 185 -8.02 11.78 -1.56
C GLU A 185 -6.52 11.44 -1.77
N MET A 186 -6.11 11.20 -3.01
CA MET A 186 -4.69 10.96 -3.31
C MET A 186 -3.84 12.19 -3.00
N ASP A 187 -4.27 13.37 -3.43
CA ASP A 187 -3.56 14.62 -3.19
C ASP A 187 -3.45 14.92 -1.68
N MET A 188 -4.51 14.63 -0.93
CA MET A 188 -4.53 14.74 0.53
C MET A 188 -3.49 13.82 1.17
N ASN A 189 -3.41 12.55 0.74
CA ASN A 189 -2.44 11.60 1.27
C ASN A 189 -1.00 12.03 0.98
N VAL A 190 -0.72 12.49 -0.24
CA VAL A 190 0.61 13.01 -0.59
C VAL A 190 0.97 14.22 0.27
N ALA A 191 0.07 15.19 0.38
CA ALA A 191 0.29 16.40 1.18
C ALA A 191 0.51 16.09 2.67
N LEU A 192 -0.21 15.08 3.21
CA LEU A 192 -0.02 14.62 4.58
C LEU A 192 1.36 13.99 4.79
N ILE A 193 1.75 13.07 3.92
CA ILE A 193 3.07 12.41 3.97
C ILE A 193 4.17 13.46 3.91
N ASP A 194 4.11 14.40 2.97
CA ASP A 194 5.07 15.48 2.81
C ASP A 194 5.14 16.37 4.05
N SER A 195 3.97 16.70 4.63
CA SER A 195 3.91 17.50 5.87
C SER A 195 4.62 16.81 7.02
N VAL A 196 4.32 15.52 7.26
CA VAL A 196 4.93 14.73 8.33
C VAL A 196 6.42 14.54 8.08
N MET A 197 6.84 14.17 6.87
CA MET A 197 8.26 13.97 6.54
C MET A 197 9.07 15.25 6.70
N ASN A 198 8.57 16.39 6.22
CA ASN A 198 9.23 17.68 6.37
C ASN A 198 9.32 18.13 7.84
N PHE A 199 8.30 17.81 8.63
CA PHE A 199 8.33 18.03 10.07
C PHE A 199 9.37 17.15 10.74
N LEU A 200 9.38 15.83 10.49
CA LEU A 200 10.31 14.88 11.10
C LEU A 200 11.77 15.19 10.78
N LYS A 201 12.07 15.75 9.60
CA LYS A 201 13.44 16.25 9.30
C LYS A 201 13.86 17.32 10.31
N ARG A 202 13.02 18.34 10.55
CA ARG A 202 13.31 19.42 11.51
C ARG A 202 13.33 18.92 12.95
N TYR A 203 12.41 18.05 13.32
CA TYR A 203 12.36 17.38 14.62
C TYR A 203 13.68 16.63 14.88
N ASN A 204 14.15 15.90 13.89
CA ASN A 204 15.39 15.12 14.00
C ASN A 204 16.66 15.98 14.03
N ASP A 205 16.61 17.24 13.62
CA ASP A 205 17.75 18.16 13.80
C ASP A 205 18.11 18.35 15.29
N LYS A 206 17.11 18.23 16.17
CA LYS A 206 17.27 18.34 17.63
C LYS A 206 17.71 17.02 18.27
N TYR A 207 17.10 15.89 17.87
CA TYR A 207 17.26 14.60 18.55
C TYR A 207 18.30 13.68 17.95
N LYS A 208 18.66 13.88 16.65
CA LYS A 208 19.72 13.17 15.94
C LYS A 208 19.55 11.64 15.91
N PHE A 209 18.32 11.14 15.80
CA PHE A 209 18.08 9.72 15.53
C PHE A 209 18.68 9.32 14.17
N ASP A 210 19.23 8.12 14.07
CA ASP A 210 19.63 7.53 12.80
C ASP A 210 18.41 7.09 11.97
N TYR A 211 17.34 6.62 12.66
CA TYR A 211 16.06 6.24 12.03
C TYR A 211 14.87 6.68 12.88
N ILE A 212 13.84 7.19 12.21
CA ILE A 212 12.49 7.32 12.76
C ILE A 212 11.59 6.45 11.92
N LEU A 213 11.08 5.36 12.50
CA LEU A 213 10.28 4.34 11.81
C LEU A 213 8.79 4.60 12.01
N GLY A 214 7.99 4.38 10.97
CA GLY A 214 6.54 4.40 11.08
C GLY A 214 6.01 3.05 11.58
N PHE A 215 5.29 3.04 12.69
CA PHE A 215 4.55 1.88 13.20
C PHE A 215 3.08 2.00 12.82
N THR A 216 2.52 0.91 12.30
CA THR A 216 1.07 0.80 11.99
C THR A 216 0.62 -0.59 12.43
N LYS A 217 -0.55 -0.70 13.03
CA LYS A 217 -1.10 -2.00 13.42
C LYS A 217 -1.29 -2.90 12.18
N GLY A 218 -0.64 -4.06 12.19
CA GLY A 218 -0.61 -4.96 11.04
C GLY A 218 0.38 -4.59 9.93
N GLY A 219 1.26 -3.60 10.17
CA GLY A 219 2.35 -3.21 9.27
C GLY A 219 3.59 -4.09 9.40
N ASN A 220 4.69 -3.65 8.81
CA ASN A 220 5.95 -4.41 8.76
C ASN A 220 6.69 -4.48 10.10
N ILE A 221 6.44 -3.55 11.03
CA ILE A 221 7.01 -3.55 12.38
C ILE A 221 6.02 -4.25 13.29
N LEU A 222 6.37 -5.47 13.75
CA LEU A 222 5.51 -6.30 14.59
C LEU A 222 5.63 -5.95 16.09
N TYR A 223 6.80 -5.48 16.50
CA TYR A 223 7.10 -5.10 17.87
C TYR A 223 8.11 -3.95 17.91
N ALA A 224 7.88 -3.00 18.79
CA ALA A 224 8.84 -1.97 19.16
C ALA A 224 8.74 -1.73 20.68
N ASN A 225 9.85 -1.40 21.32
CA ASN A 225 9.88 -1.09 22.74
C ASN A 225 9.29 0.31 22.97
N ASP A 226 8.36 0.45 23.92
CA ASP A 226 7.67 1.70 24.25
C ASP A 226 8.65 2.85 24.58
N THR A 227 9.85 2.54 25.07
CA THR A 227 10.88 3.54 25.34
C THR A 227 11.40 4.25 24.08
N LEU A 228 11.15 3.69 22.90
CA LEU A 228 11.53 4.25 21.60
C LEU A 228 10.36 5.02 20.95
N ASP A 229 9.19 5.04 21.60
CA ASP A 229 7.99 5.72 21.09
C ASP A 229 8.09 7.23 21.30
N VAL A 230 8.16 7.97 20.21
CA VAL A 230 8.15 9.45 20.21
C VAL A 230 6.82 10.01 19.67
N THR A 231 5.80 9.17 19.52
CA THR A 231 4.51 9.52 18.87
C THR A 231 3.86 10.74 19.51
N ASN A 232 3.73 10.76 20.83
CA ASN A 232 3.03 11.82 21.55
C ASN A 232 3.78 13.16 21.43
N ASP A 233 5.09 13.15 21.48
CA ASP A 233 5.93 14.33 21.32
C ASP A 233 5.84 14.88 19.89
N VAL A 234 5.95 14.00 18.91
CA VAL A 234 5.77 14.32 17.49
C VAL A 234 4.39 14.92 17.21
N ILE A 235 3.29 14.32 17.71
CA ILE A 235 1.94 14.85 17.52
C ILE A 235 1.79 16.23 18.15
N LYS A 236 2.29 16.41 19.36
CA LYS A 236 2.23 17.71 20.06
C LYS A 236 2.95 18.81 19.29
N GLU A 237 4.17 18.51 18.82
CA GLU A 237 4.95 19.50 18.07
C GLU A 237 4.37 19.73 16.65
N LEU A 238 3.86 18.69 15.96
CA LEU A 238 3.13 18.81 14.70
C LEU A 238 1.93 19.76 14.83
N ASN A 239 1.10 19.54 15.86
CA ASN A 239 -0.07 20.37 16.10
C ASN A 239 0.33 21.80 16.45
N SER A 240 1.36 22.00 17.26
CA SER A 240 1.88 23.34 17.56
C SER A 240 2.36 24.06 16.30
N ALA A 241 3.12 23.38 15.44
CA ALA A 241 3.59 23.96 14.18
C ALA A 241 2.44 24.28 13.21
N TYR A 242 1.42 23.43 13.18
CA TYR A 242 0.21 23.65 12.38
C TYR A 242 -0.56 24.87 12.85
N LEU A 243 -0.80 25.00 14.16
CA LEU A 243 -1.53 26.13 14.74
C LEU A 243 -0.77 27.45 14.58
N GLN A 244 0.55 27.45 14.74
CA GLN A 244 1.36 28.65 14.48
C GLN A 244 1.23 29.14 13.03
N LYS A 245 1.10 28.24 12.08
CA LYS A 245 0.96 28.58 10.66
C LYS A 245 -0.47 28.97 10.26
N HIS A 246 -1.50 28.48 10.95
CA HIS A 246 -2.90 28.58 10.55
C HIS A 246 -3.84 29.15 11.63
N GLY A 247 -3.34 29.38 12.85
CA GLY A 247 -4.14 29.82 13.99
C GLY A 247 -4.50 31.31 14.01
N ASP A 248 -3.91 32.11 13.12
CA ASP A 248 -4.15 33.55 13.00
C ASP A 248 -5.17 33.91 11.89
N LYS A 249 -6.07 32.97 11.54
CA LYS A 249 -7.13 33.24 10.55
C LYS A 249 -8.51 33.00 11.11
#